data_cbe00a6839b0783e65e3437532aaa013
#
_entry.id   cbe00a6839b0783e65e3437532aaa013
#
_cell.length_a   1.000
_cell.length_b   1.000
_cell.length_c   1.000
_cell.angle_alpha   90.00
_cell.angle_beta   90.00
_cell.angle_gamma   90.00
#
_symmetry.space_group_name_H-M   'P 1'
#
loop_
_entity.id
_entity.type
_entity.pdbx_description
1 polymer ?
#
loop_
_entity_poly.entity_id
_entity_poly.type
_entity_poly.pdbx_seq_one_letter_code
_entity_poly.pdbx_strand_id
1 'polypeptide(L)'
;MKKLLSLVLTLALALSLCVPAMAASESMTNFQKTATYNNQFSDVSASYWATPSIKLCYEYGFMKGTTPKQFSPTGALTVAEAIVMADRLHEIYTTGQSTLTNGEPWYQTYVDYAIENGIVQAGDFTSYTAKATRGQMAYLFSRALPASVLPSINNVQTLPDVTSSTKYSQEIFSLYNAGVLTGSDVFGTFKPNDNIIRAEAAAILTRVALPEQRKTVVLMKQVQWGAAKLAIPQSAGAGVTENGMYTVTSEQDACGVIATSVTDSAYKGLSVTVLTEQQMNNILTQAFNSTDGKLSNAKSTKVSFGSVKAYRTVGILTTDEGAGDCLIFTYITGNKMDMICLLAYENDTALK
;
A
#
# COMPACT_ATOMS: atom_id res chain seq x y z
N MET A 1 -30.20 -40.03 53.88
CA MET A 1 -29.53 -40.26 52.62
C MET A 1 -30.29 -39.65 51.45
N LYS A 2 -31.60 -39.88 51.23
CA LYS A 2 -32.32 -39.30 50.05
C LYS A 2 -32.35 -37.76 50.01
N LYS A 3 -32.42 -37.04 51.14
CA LYS A 3 -32.42 -35.57 51.23
C LYS A 3 -31.04 -34.96 50.94
N LEU A 4 -29.97 -35.68 51.34
CA LEU A 4 -28.60 -35.21 51.03
C LEU A 4 -28.27 -35.38 49.58
N LEU A 5 -28.72 -36.43 48.89
CA LEU A 5 -28.55 -36.69 47.47
C LEU A 5 -29.30 -35.67 46.61
N SER A 6 -30.50 -35.26 47.05
CA SER A 6 -31.28 -34.19 46.36
C SER A 6 -30.60 -32.84 46.47
N LEU A 7 -29.98 -32.50 47.62
CA LEU A 7 -29.28 -31.23 47.80
C LEU A 7 -27.98 -31.14 46.97
N VAL A 8 -27.24 -32.25 46.85
CA VAL A 8 -26.04 -32.33 46.03
C VAL A 8 -26.37 -32.24 44.54
N LEU A 9 -27.49 -32.87 44.12
CA LEU A 9 -27.93 -32.82 42.72
C LEU A 9 -28.43 -31.42 42.30
N THR A 10 -29.16 -30.71 43.20
CA THR A 10 -29.57 -29.32 42.94
C THR A 10 -28.41 -28.35 42.97
N LEU A 11 -27.39 -28.54 43.81
CA LEU A 11 -26.19 -27.72 43.84
C LEU A 11 -25.31 -27.95 42.58
N ALA A 12 -25.22 -29.19 42.09
CA ALA A 12 -24.51 -29.52 40.85
C ALA A 12 -25.23 -28.95 39.62
N LEU A 13 -26.56 -28.93 39.59
CA LEU A 13 -27.32 -28.27 38.49
C LEU A 13 -27.20 -26.73 38.54
N ALA A 14 -27.14 -26.13 39.73
CA ALA A 14 -26.97 -24.70 39.89
C ALA A 14 -25.56 -24.24 39.50
N LEU A 15 -24.52 -25.05 39.75
CA LEU A 15 -23.14 -24.73 39.28
C LEU A 15 -22.97 -24.95 37.78
N SER A 16 -23.74 -25.82 37.13
CA SER A 16 -23.68 -26.02 35.68
C SER A 16 -24.36 -24.91 34.86
N LEU A 17 -25.17 -24.05 35.51
CA LEU A 17 -25.83 -22.91 34.88
C LEU A 17 -25.06 -21.57 35.02
N CYS A 18 -24.00 -21.56 35.82
CA CYS A 18 -23.06 -20.44 35.95
C CYS A 18 -21.78 -20.68 35.14
N VAL A 19 -21.90 -21.06 33.88
CA VAL A 19 -20.84 -20.69 32.91
C VAL A 19 -21.06 -19.21 32.67
N PRO A 20 -20.17 -18.31 33.14
CA PRO A 20 -20.25 -16.94 32.68
C PRO A 20 -20.15 -17.04 31.15
N ALA A 21 -21.18 -16.58 30.45
CA ALA A 21 -20.98 -16.20 29.06
C ALA A 21 -19.87 -15.17 29.13
N MET A 22 -18.63 -15.60 28.87
CA MET A 22 -17.52 -14.68 28.65
C MET A 22 -17.99 -13.87 27.45
N ALA A 23 -18.53 -12.69 27.72
CA ALA A 23 -18.77 -11.71 26.66
C ALA A 23 -17.45 -11.59 25.93
N ALA A 24 -17.43 -11.84 24.63
CA ALA A 24 -16.23 -11.69 23.85
C ALA A 24 -15.72 -10.26 24.11
N SER A 25 -14.49 -10.15 24.59
CA SER A 25 -13.87 -8.84 24.78
C SER A 25 -13.45 -8.31 23.42
N GLU A 26 -13.47 -6.99 23.25
CA GLU A 26 -12.94 -6.31 22.05
C GLU A 26 -11.53 -6.80 21.73
N SER A 27 -11.34 -7.47 20.60
CA SER A 27 -10.06 -8.08 20.26
C SER A 27 -9.91 -8.37 18.77
N MET A 28 -8.68 -8.18 18.26
CA MET A 28 -8.30 -8.65 16.94
C MET A 28 -8.33 -10.19 16.82
N THR A 29 -8.23 -10.91 17.91
CA THR A 29 -8.35 -12.39 17.95
C THR A 29 -9.77 -12.88 17.69
N ASN A 30 -10.76 -12.00 17.70
CA ASN A 30 -12.15 -12.29 17.36
C ASN A 30 -12.34 -12.53 15.85
N PHE A 31 -11.41 -12.07 15.01
CA PHE A 31 -11.42 -12.37 13.58
C PHE A 31 -11.00 -13.82 13.36
N GLN A 32 -11.99 -14.69 13.19
CA GLN A 32 -11.81 -16.13 12.97
C GLN A 32 -12.45 -16.55 11.65
N LYS A 33 -11.90 -17.59 11.01
CA LYS A 33 -12.51 -18.17 9.82
C LYS A 33 -13.81 -18.88 10.17
N THR A 34 -14.88 -18.52 9.48
CA THR A 34 -16.24 -19.07 9.63
C THR A 34 -16.67 -19.93 8.47
N ALA A 35 -15.91 -19.92 7.36
CA ALA A 35 -16.22 -20.66 6.15
C ALA A 35 -14.93 -21.09 5.43
N THR A 36 -15.07 -22.00 4.48
CA THR A 36 -13.99 -22.43 3.57
C THR A 36 -14.29 -21.94 2.15
N TYR A 37 -13.33 -21.29 1.51
CA TYR A 37 -13.43 -20.88 0.11
C TYR A 37 -13.04 -22.04 -0.82
N ASN A 38 -13.97 -22.49 -1.64
CA ASN A 38 -13.81 -23.63 -2.55
C ASN A 38 -13.77 -23.19 -4.03
N ASN A 39 -13.27 -21.98 -4.32
CA ASN A 39 -13.28 -21.39 -5.67
C ASN A 39 -14.68 -21.34 -6.30
N GLN A 40 -15.71 -21.10 -5.50
CA GLN A 40 -17.11 -21.14 -5.93
C GLN A 40 -17.53 -19.97 -6.82
N PHE A 41 -16.74 -18.88 -6.88
CA PHE A 41 -17.04 -17.71 -7.71
C PHE A 41 -16.45 -17.86 -9.10
N SER A 42 -17.30 -18.12 -10.10
CA SER A 42 -16.90 -18.36 -11.48
C SER A 42 -16.30 -17.12 -12.17
N ASP A 43 -16.55 -15.93 -11.64
CA ASP A 43 -16.04 -14.64 -12.12
C ASP A 43 -14.74 -14.18 -11.43
N VAL A 44 -14.13 -15.06 -10.62
CA VAL A 44 -12.85 -14.81 -9.93
C VAL A 44 -11.85 -15.88 -10.36
N SER A 45 -11.00 -15.56 -11.33
CA SER A 45 -9.95 -16.47 -11.77
C SER A 45 -8.84 -16.61 -10.74
N ALA A 46 -8.12 -17.73 -10.72
CA ALA A 46 -6.99 -17.96 -9.79
C ALA A 46 -5.87 -16.92 -9.96
N SER A 47 -5.71 -16.35 -11.14
CA SER A 47 -4.72 -15.32 -11.46
C SER A 47 -5.22 -13.88 -11.25
N TYR A 48 -6.47 -13.69 -10.83
CA TYR A 48 -6.97 -12.34 -10.58
C TYR A 48 -6.29 -11.74 -9.35
N TRP A 49 -5.82 -10.49 -9.43
CA TRP A 49 -4.99 -9.84 -8.41
C TRP A 49 -5.61 -9.84 -7.00
N ALA A 50 -6.92 -9.76 -6.90
CA ALA A 50 -7.63 -9.70 -5.62
C ALA A 50 -8.08 -11.08 -5.10
N THR A 51 -7.84 -12.17 -5.83
CA THR A 51 -8.28 -13.53 -5.43
C THR A 51 -7.87 -13.90 -4.00
N PRO A 52 -6.63 -13.64 -3.54
CA PRO A 52 -6.26 -13.91 -2.16
C PRO A 52 -7.13 -13.15 -1.13
N SER A 53 -7.41 -11.87 -1.39
CA SER A 53 -8.23 -11.05 -0.51
C SER A 53 -9.72 -11.44 -0.57
N ILE A 54 -10.24 -11.77 -1.74
CA ILE A 54 -11.62 -12.26 -1.90
C ILE A 54 -11.82 -13.57 -1.13
N LYS A 55 -10.84 -14.49 -1.21
CA LYS A 55 -10.82 -15.72 -0.42
C LYS A 55 -10.90 -15.42 1.07
N LEU A 56 -9.99 -14.60 1.59
CA LEU A 56 -9.97 -14.22 3.01
C LEU A 56 -11.27 -13.53 3.42
N CYS A 57 -11.77 -12.55 2.66
CA CYS A 57 -13.03 -11.89 2.94
C CYS A 57 -14.21 -12.87 3.06
N TYR A 58 -14.24 -13.89 2.21
CA TYR A 58 -15.27 -14.93 2.27
C TYR A 58 -15.07 -15.82 3.51
N GLU A 59 -13.85 -16.29 3.76
CA GLU A 59 -13.54 -17.20 4.87
C GLU A 59 -13.78 -16.57 6.23
N TYR A 60 -13.51 -15.27 6.39
CA TYR A 60 -13.73 -14.51 7.64
C TYR A 60 -15.13 -13.86 7.72
N GLY A 61 -15.99 -14.08 6.74
CA GLY A 61 -17.36 -13.56 6.74
C GLY A 61 -17.51 -12.06 6.49
N PHE A 62 -16.44 -11.34 6.07
CA PHE A 62 -16.50 -9.91 5.79
C PHE A 62 -17.33 -9.60 4.55
N MET A 63 -17.19 -10.41 3.51
CA MET A 63 -17.92 -10.27 2.26
C MET A 63 -18.46 -11.61 1.78
N LYS A 64 -19.64 -11.56 1.18
CA LYS A 64 -20.26 -12.68 0.46
C LYS A 64 -20.29 -12.37 -1.04
N GLY A 65 -20.53 -13.38 -1.86
CA GLY A 65 -20.84 -13.20 -3.28
C GLY A 65 -22.12 -12.39 -3.47
N THR A 66 -22.29 -11.78 -4.63
CA THR A 66 -23.57 -11.19 -5.07
C THR A 66 -24.59 -12.27 -5.39
N THR A 67 -24.10 -13.47 -5.75
CA THR A 67 -24.84 -14.71 -5.85
C THR A 67 -23.97 -15.85 -5.26
N PRO A 68 -24.51 -17.07 -5.08
CA PRO A 68 -23.70 -18.20 -4.63
C PRO A 68 -22.49 -18.54 -5.53
N LYS A 69 -22.51 -18.10 -6.81
CA LYS A 69 -21.47 -18.41 -7.81
C LYS A 69 -20.79 -17.17 -8.41
N GLN A 70 -21.13 -15.98 -7.96
CA GLN A 70 -20.53 -14.73 -8.47
C GLN A 70 -20.15 -13.81 -7.33
N PHE A 71 -18.94 -13.25 -7.40
CA PHE A 71 -18.45 -12.23 -6.47
C PHE A 71 -18.69 -10.81 -7.00
N SER A 72 -18.72 -10.63 -8.31
CA SER A 72 -18.77 -9.34 -9.02
C SER A 72 -17.59 -8.42 -8.66
N PRO A 73 -16.33 -8.83 -8.88
CA PRO A 73 -15.15 -8.14 -8.37
C PRO A 73 -15.03 -6.70 -8.86
N THR A 74 -15.49 -6.40 -10.07
CA THR A 74 -15.48 -5.06 -10.69
C THR A 74 -16.72 -4.23 -10.38
N GLY A 75 -17.70 -4.79 -9.67
CA GLY A 75 -18.91 -4.08 -9.27
C GLY A 75 -18.61 -2.96 -8.26
N ALA A 76 -19.12 -1.75 -8.54
CA ALA A 76 -18.98 -0.63 -7.62
C ALA A 76 -19.95 -0.78 -6.42
N LEU A 77 -19.42 -0.58 -5.21
CA LEU A 77 -20.21 -0.61 -3.98
C LEU A 77 -21.10 0.62 -3.85
N THR A 78 -22.23 0.46 -3.18
CA THR A 78 -23.01 1.57 -2.64
C THR A 78 -22.50 1.98 -1.27
N VAL A 79 -22.88 3.18 -0.80
CA VAL A 79 -22.55 3.65 0.56
C VAL A 79 -23.11 2.67 1.60
N ALA A 80 -24.35 2.20 1.44
CA ALA A 80 -24.95 1.21 2.32
C ALA A 80 -24.14 -0.09 2.38
N GLU A 81 -23.69 -0.63 1.22
CA GLU A 81 -22.86 -1.84 1.20
C GLU A 81 -21.51 -1.64 1.90
N ALA A 82 -20.91 -0.44 1.77
CA ALA A 82 -19.66 -0.11 2.48
C ALA A 82 -19.89 0.00 4.01
N ILE A 83 -21.02 0.55 4.45
CA ILE A 83 -21.43 0.59 5.87
C ILE A 83 -21.59 -0.84 6.41
N VAL A 84 -22.31 -1.72 5.72
CA VAL A 84 -22.43 -3.14 6.12
C VAL A 84 -21.07 -3.80 6.37
N MET A 85 -20.08 -3.46 5.54
CA MET A 85 -18.72 -4.01 5.71
C MET A 85 -18.00 -3.45 6.94
N ALA A 86 -18.15 -2.14 7.20
CA ALA A 86 -17.61 -1.49 8.38
C ALA A 86 -18.26 -2.02 9.67
N ASP A 87 -19.58 -2.20 9.66
CA ASP A 87 -20.33 -2.75 10.80
C ASP A 87 -19.92 -4.18 11.10
N ARG A 88 -19.73 -5.01 10.08
CA ARG A 88 -19.23 -6.38 10.28
C ARG A 88 -17.85 -6.40 10.91
N LEU A 89 -16.94 -5.53 10.48
CA LEU A 89 -15.62 -5.40 11.12
C LEU A 89 -15.80 -5.04 12.60
N HIS A 90 -16.61 -4.03 12.91
CA HIS A 90 -16.85 -3.56 14.27
C HIS A 90 -17.53 -4.64 15.13
N GLU A 91 -18.59 -5.25 14.63
CA GLU A 91 -19.36 -6.25 15.34
C GLU A 91 -18.51 -7.50 15.64
N ILE A 92 -17.73 -8.00 14.66
CA ILE A 92 -16.83 -9.13 14.87
C ILE A 92 -15.73 -8.76 15.88
N TYR A 93 -15.14 -7.58 15.77
CA TYR A 93 -14.12 -7.10 16.71
C TYR A 93 -14.63 -7.07 18.14
N THR A 94 -15.86 -6.58 18.36
CA THR A 94 -16.45 -6.37 19.69
C THR A 94 -17.08 -7.64 20.26
N THR A 95 -17.69 -8.49 19.43
CA THR A 95 -18.51 -9.63 19.88
C THR A 95 -18.05 -10.99 19.37
N GLY A 96 -17.11 -11.04 18.43
CA GLY A 96 -16.65 -12.27 17.76
C GLY A 96 -17.60 -12.77 16.66
N GLN A 97 -18.72 -12.10 16.39
CA GLN A 97 -19.73 -12.53 15.43
C GLN A 97 -20.30 -11.35 14.66
N SER A 98 -20.91 -11.61 13.51
CA SER A 98 -21.72 -10.64 12.78
C SER A 98 -23.16 -11.15 12.71
N THR A 99 -24.05 -10.50 13.42
CA THR A 99 -25.45 -10.94 13.65
C THR A 99 -26.49 -9.98 13.06
N LEU A 100 -26.07 -8.77 12.67
CA LEU A 100 -26.97 -7.78 12.08
C LEU A 100 -27.68 -8.31 10.83
N THR A 101 -28.95 -8.02 10.74
CA THR A 101 -29.86 -8.41 9.65
C THR A 101 -30.49 -7.19 8.99
N ASN A 102 -31.03 -7.37 7.79
CA ASN A 102 -31.66 -6.31 7.04
C ASN A 102 -32.86 -5.71 7.78
N GLY A 103 -32.99 -4.37 7.70
CA GLY A 103 -34.15 -3.61 8.17
C GLY A 103 -35.09 -3.22 7.02
N GLU A 104 -35.86 -2.16 7.23
CA GLU A 104 -36.74 -1.54 6.21
C GLU A 104 -36.48 -0.02 6.19
N PRO A 105 -35.88 0.52 5.12
CA PRO A 105 -35.29 -0.19 3.97
C PRO A 105 -34.13 -1.12 4.42
N TRP A 106 -33.73 -2.06 3.56
CA TRP A 106 -32.82 -3.15 3.92
C TRP A 106 -31.56 -2.73 4.68
N TYR A 107 -31.04 -1.52 4.43
CA TYR A 107 -29.80 -1.00 5.04
C TYR A 107 -30.03 -0.25 6.36
N GLN A 108 -31.29 -0.02 6.79
CA GLN A 108 -31.58 0.87 7.93
C GLN A 108 -30.91 0.37 9.22
N THR A 109 -31.02 -0.92 9.55
CA THR A 109 -30.39 -1.49 10.73
C THR A 109 -28.88 -1.24 10.79
N TYR A 110 -28.22 -1.32 9.64
CA TYR A 110 -26.77 -1.06 9.55
C TYR A 110 -26.46 0.43 9.72
N VAL A 111 -27.23 1.30 9.12
CA VAL A 111 -27.05 2.75 9.31
C VAL A 111 -27.23 3.15 10.78
N ASP A 112 -28.25 2.62 11.43
CA ASP A 112 -28.52 2.88 12.87
C ASP A 112 -27.37 2.37 13.74
N TYR A 113 -26.90 1.15 13.49
CA TYR A 113 -25.75 0.56 14.18
C TYR A 113 -24.47 1.39 13.98
N ALA A 114 -24.19 1.79 12.75
CA ALA A 114 -23.02 2.61 12.43
C ALA A 114 -23.04 3.97 13.13
N ILE A 115 -24.22 4.60 13.27
CA ILE A 115 -24.40 5.87 13.99
C ILE A 115 -24.21 5.63 15.49
N GLU A 116 -24.84 4.61 16.06
CA GLU A 116 -24.79 4.28 17.50
C GLU A 116 -23.35 4.01 17.96
N ASN A 117 -22.56 3.35 17.12
CA ASN A 117 -21.16 3.00 17.42
C ASN A 117 -20.16 4.03 16.91
N GLY A 118 -20.59 5.20 16.42
CA GLY A 118 -19.73 6.31 16.00
C GLY A 118 -18.90 6.04 14.73
N ILE A 119 -19.23 4.99 13.95
CA ILE A 119 -18.61 4.71 12.65
C ILE A 119 -18.97 5.81 11.65
N VAL A 120 -20.22 6.26 11.67
CA VAL A 120 -20.72 7.42 10.92
C VAL A 120 -21.43 8.41 11.84
N GLN A 121 -21.58 9.65 11.40
CA GLN A 121 -22.45 10.63 12.05
C GLN A 121 -23.76 10.78 11.25
N ALA A 122 -24.85 11.11 11.94
CA ALA A 122 -26.11 11.38 11.28
C ALA A 122 -25.94 12.54 10.27
N GLY A 123 -26.30 12.31 9.02
CA GLY A 123 -26.18 13.31 7.94
C GLY A 123 -24.86 13.29 7.16
N ASP A 124 -23.90 12.42 7.47
CA ASP A 124 -22.64 12.29 6.71
C ASP A 124 -22.89 11.94 5.24
N PHE A 125 -23.95 11.19 4.97
CA PHE A 125 -24.32 10.75 3.64
C PHE A 125 -25.73 11.23 3.27
N THR A 126 -25.86 11.80 2.09
CA THR A 126 -27.15 12.25 1.53
C THR A 126 -27.91 11.12 0.84
N SER A 127 -27.23 10.05 0.45
CA SER A 127 -27.83 8.88 -0.19
C SER A 127 -27.02 7.63 0.13
N TYR A 128 -27.65 6.65 0.73
CA TYR A 128 -27.07 5.35 1.03
C TYR A 128 -27.05 4.41 -0.18
N THR A 129 -27.86 4.67 -1.21
CA THR A 129 -27.91 3.88 -2.45
C THR A 129 -26.95 4.41 -3.53
N ALA A 130 -26.37 5.60 -3.34
CA ALA A 130 -25.35 6.12 -4.23
C ALA A 130 -24.08 5.27 -4.18
N LYS A 131 -23.28 5.30 -5.25
CA LYS A 131 -22.00 4.61 -5.27
C LYS A 131 -21.04 5.26 -4.28
N ALA A 132 -20.39 4.41 -3.48
CA ALA A 132 -19.40 4.85 -2.51
C ALA A 132 -18.10 5.24 -3.22
N THR A 133 -17.51 6.36 -2.81
CA THR A 133 -16.16 6.73 -3.25
C THR A 133 -15.09 6.05 -2.40
N ARG A 134 -13.86 6.02 -2.91
CA ARG A 134 -12.69 5.51 -2.18
C ARG A 134 -12.43 6.31 -0.91
N GLY A 135 -12.65 7.65 -0.94
CA GLY A 135 -12.56 8.50 0.25
C GLY A 135 -13.61 8.16 1.31
N GLN A 136 -14.86 7.94 0.90
CA GLN A 136 -15.93 7.51 1.82
C GLN A 136 -15.64 6.13 2.44
N MET A 137 -15.09 5.20 1.67
CA MET A 137 -14.66 3.91 2.18
C MET A 137 -13.50 4.06 3.21
N ALA A 138 -12.52 4.94 2.94
CA ALA A 138 -11.45 5.21 3.90
C ALA A 138 -12.01 5.77 5.21
N TYR A 139 -12.97 6.69 5.14
CA TYR A 139 -13.69 7.22 6.31
C TYR A 139 -14.35 6.11 7.14
N LEU A 140 -15.11 5.23 6.49
CA LEU A 140 -15.85 4.15 7.16
C LEU A 140 -14.89 3.14 7.81
N PHE A 141 -13.87 2.69 7.08
CA PHE A 141 -13.03 1.59 7.53
C PHE A 141 -11.97 2.01 8.56
N SER A 142 -11.56 3.29 8.57
CA SER A 142 -10.69 3.81 9.62
C SER A 142 -11.40 3.95 10.97
N ARG A 143 -12.74 4.05 10.96
CA ARG A 143 -13.58 4.22 12.15
C ARG A 143 -14.25 2.93 12.62
N ALA A 144 -14.18 1.86 11.80
CA ALA A 144 -14.73 0.56 12.14
C ALA A 144 -14.00 -0.13 13.31
N LEU A 145 -12.72 0.21 13.55
CA LEU A 145 -11.91 -0.33 14.63
C LEU A 145 -11.23 0.80 15.40
N PRO A 146 -10.88 0.59 16.68
CA PRO A 146 -10.08 1.58 17.43
C PRO A 146 -8.74 1.87 16.76
N ALA A 147 -8.31 3.13 16.76
CA ALA A 147 -7.03 3.53 16.18
C ALA A 147 -5.82 2.79 16.77
N SER A 148 -5.91 2.34 18.02
CA SER A 148 -4.87 1.56 18.70
C SER A 148 -4.54 0.22 18.04
N VAL A 149 -5.48 -0.37 17.30
CA VAL A 149 -5.25 -1.63 16.57
C VAL A 149 -4.84 -1.40 15.11
N LEU A 150 -4.71 -0.16 14.69
CA LEU A 150 -4.20 0.29 13.39
C LEU A 150 -2.90 1.11 13.54
N PRO A 151 -1.86 0.58 14.21
CA PRO A 151 -0.61 1.31 14.41
C PRO A 151 0.05 1.63 13.09
N SER A 152 0.77 2.75 13.04
CA SER A 152 1.57 3.13 11.86
C SER A 152 2.75 2.17 11.67
N ILE A 153 2.88 1.63 10.47
CA ILE A 153 4.02 0.84 9.99
C ILE A 153 4.72 1.53 8.82
N ASN A 154 4.13 2.60 8.28
CA ASN A 154 4.67 3.46 7.24
C ASN A 154 4.77 4.90 7.75
N ASN A 155 5.48 5.76 7.01
CA ASN A 155 5.58 7.20 7.28
C ASN A 155 5.21 7.99 6.01
N VAL A 156 3.96 7.90 5.58
CA VAL A 156 3.44 8.61 4.41
C VAL A 156 2.98 9.99 4.83
N GLN A 157 3.64 11.04 4.33
CA GLN A 157 3.34 12.44 4.65
C GLN A 157 2.68 13.19 3.49
N THR A 158 2.87 12.74 2.26
CA THR A 158 2.32 13.37 1.06
C THR A 158 1.80 12.33 0.08
N LEU A 159 0.72 12.68 -0.60
CA LEU A 159 0.12 11.91 -1.69
C LEU A 159 -0.16 12.85 -2.87
N PRO A 160 -0.05 12.40 -4.12
CA PRO A 160 -0.16 13.27 -5.29
C PRO A 160 -1.51 14.00 -5.40
N ASP A 161 -2.58 13.35 -4.93
CA ASP A 161 -3.97 13.77 -5.13
C ASP A 161 -4.77 13.90 -3.83
N VAL A 162 -4.09 13.90 -2.67
CA VAL A 162 -4.69 14.11 -1.36
C VAL A 162 -3.98 15.25 -0.64
N THR A 163 -4.70 16.34 -0.39
CA THR A 163 -4.24 17.51 0.34
C THR A 163 -4.99 17.66 1.65
N SER A 164 -4.59 18.60 2.50
CA SER A 164 -5.32 18.91 3.74
C SER A 164 -6.77 19.36 3.53
N SER A 165 -7.11 19.86 2.33
CA SER A 165 -8.48 20.23 1.94
C SER A 165 -9.29 19.07 1.34
N THR A 166 -8.66 17.94 1.05
CA THR A 166 -9.36 16.74 0.55
C THR A 166 -10.23 16.17 1.66
N LYS A 167 -11.52 15.94 1.36
CA LYS A 167 -12.43 15.31 2.32
C LYS A 167 -11.88 13.93 2.72
N TYR A 168 -11.89 13.64 4.02
CA TYR A 168 -11.34 12.41 4.62
C TYR A 168 -9.81 12.25 4.50
N SER A 169 -9.07 13.35 4.34
CA SER A 169 -7.60 13.29 4.21
C SER A 169 -6.93 12.63 5.41
N GLN A 170 -7.39 12.91 6.63
CA GLN A 170 -6.82 12.33 7.86
C GLN A 170 -6.98 10.81 7.90
N GLU A 171 -8.16 10.31 7.56
CA GLU A 171 -8.47 8.88 7.50
C GLU A 171 -7.66 8.18 6.39
N ILE A 172 -7.53 8.83 5.24
CA ILE A 172 -6.71 8.32 4.13
C ILE A 172 -5.25 8.17 4.58
N PHE A 173 -4.63 9.22 5.14
CA PHE A 173 -3.25 9.15 5.63
C PHE A 173 -3.08 8.15 6.77
N SER A 174 -4.04 8.07 7.70
CA SER A 174 -4.03 7.07 8.78
C SER A 174 -3.98 5.65 8.23
N LEU A 175 -4.81 5.32 7.24
CA LEU A 175 -4.84 3.99 6.64
C LEU A 175 -3.61 3.69 5.77
N TYR A 176 -3.01 4.68 5.09
CA TYR A 176 -1.71 4.50 4.44
C TYR A 176 -0.61 4.18 5.46
N ASN A 177 -0.57 4.94 6.54
CA ASN A 177 0.42 4.74 7.59
C ASN A 177 0.22 3.41 8.33
N ALA A 178 -1.01 2.92 8.47
CA ALA A 178 -1.28 1.60 9.00
C ALA A 178 -1.01 0.44 7.99
N GLY A 179 -0.59 0.72 6.76
CA GLY A 179 -0.33 -0.29 5.73
C GLY A 179 -1.59 -0.91 5.13
N VAL A 180 -2.74 -0.28 5.33
CA VAL A 180 -4.04 -0.71 4.79
C VAL A 180 -4.21 -0.25 3.34
N LEU A 181 -3.82 0.99 3.04
CA LEU A 181 -3.83 1.57 1.70
C LEU A 181 -2.43 1.57 1.08
N THR A 182 -2.35 1.39 -0.24
CA THR A 182 -1.07 1.33 -0.97
C THR A 182 -1.03 2.23 -2.21
N GLY A 183 -2.16 2.86 -2.58
CA GLY A 183 -2.28 3.63 -3.81
C GLY A 183 -2.48 2.78 -5.06
N SER A 184 -2.63 3.44 -6.20
CA SER A 184 -2.82 2.83 -7.52
C SER A 184 -1.55 2.81 -8.37
N ASP A 185 -0.49 3.51 -7.92
CA ASP A 185 0.81 3.60 -8.58
C ASP A 185 1.94 3.77 -7.55
N VAL A 186 3.18 3.83 -8.03
CA VAL A 186 4.37 4.00 -7.19
C VAL A 186 4.43 5.33 -6.45
N PHE A 187 3.67 6.32 -6.86
CA PHE A 187 3.58 7.62 -6.20
C PHE A 187 2.54 7.65 -5.08
N GLY A 188 1.72 6.60 -4.97
CA GLY A 188 0.67 6.51 -3.98
C GLY A 188 -0.60 7.27 -4.36
N THR A 189 -0.90 7.45 -5.66
CA THR A 189 -2.14 8.08 -6.11
C THR A 189 -3.35 7.34 -5.55
N PHE A 190 -4.21 8.05 -4.80
CA PHE A 190 -5.32 7.43 -4.06
C PHE A 190 -6.64 7.46 -4.81
N LYS A 191 -6.93 8.53 -5.55
CA LYS A 191 -8.20 8.79 -6.27
C LYS A 191 -9.41 8.83 -5.34
N PRO A 192 -9.48 9.81 -4.41
CA PRO A 192 -10.49 9.85 -3.34
C PRO A 192 -11.92 9.92 -3.85
N ASN A 193 -12.15 10.48 -5.03
CA ASN A 193 -13.47 10.69 -5.63
C ASN A 193 -13.91 9.55 -6.58
N ASP A 194 -13.02 8.63 -6.94
CA ASP A 194 -13.38 7.48 -7.76
C ASP A 194 -14.25 6.50 -6.96
N ASN A 195 -15.17 5.82 -7.64
CA ASN A 195 -15.97 4.78 -7.01
C ASN A 195 -15.10 3.58 -6.61
N ILE A 196 -15.32 3.06 -5.39
CA ILE A 196 -14.67 1.84 -4.93
C ILE A 196 -15.35 0.61 -5.53
N ILE A 197 -14.55 -0.34 -6.03
CA ILE A 197 -15.04 -1.63 -6.49
C ILE A 197 -14.89 -2.71 -5.40
N ARG A 198 -15.69 -3.78 -5.52
CA ARG A 198 -15.73 -4.86 -4.53
C ARG A 198 -14.38 -5.55 -4.31
N ALA A 199 -13.59 -5.72 -5.36
CA ALA A 199 -12.24 -6.31 -5.26
C ALA A 199 -11.27 -5.43 -4.44
N GLU A 200 -11.32 -4.11 -4.63
CA GLU A 200 -10.51 -3.16 -3.85
C GLU A 200 -10.95 -3.14 -2.38
N ALA A 201 -12.25 -3.11 -2.14
CA ALA A 201 -12.79 -3.19 -0.78
C ALA A 201 -12.37 -4.49 -0.07
N ALA A 202 -12.37 -5.63 -0.77
CA ALA A 202 -11.88 -6.90 -0.21
C ALA A 202 -10.41 -6.82 0.22
N ALA A 203 -9.55 -6.21 -0.60
CA ALA A 203 -8.14 -6.03 -0.26
C ALA A 203 -7.94 -5.12 0.97
N ILE A 204 -8.75 -4.08 1.10
CA ILE A 204 -8.68 -3.14 2.22
C ILE A 204 -9.23 -3.77 3.50
N LEU A 205 -10.39 -4.43 3.43
CA LEU A 205 -11.00 -5.14 4.58
C LEU A 205 -10.04 -6.16 5.20
N THR A 206 -9.37 -6.98 4.37
CA THR A 206 -8.41 -7.96 4.87
C THR A 206 -7.24 -7.32 5.60
N ARG A 207 -6.75 -6.16 5.13
CA ARG A 207 -5.66 -5.43 5.79
C ARG A 207 -6.11 -4.71 7.07
N VAL A 208 -7.36 -4.28 7.14
CA VAL A 208 -7.92 -3.71 8.38
C VAL A 208 -8.00 -4.80 9.46
N ALA A 209 -8.61 -5.95 9.12
CA ALA A 209 -8.90 -7.03 10.06
C ALA A 209 -7.69 -7.92 10.40
N LEU A 210 -6.74 -8.09 9.47
CA LEU A 210 -5.65 -9.06 9.57
C LEU A 210 -4.30 -8.33 9.46
N PRO A 211 -3.62 -8.03 10.58
CA PRO A 211 -2.38 -7.26 10.60
C PRO A 211 -1.27 -7.82 9.70
N GLU A 212 -1.20 -9.14 9.53
CA GLU A 212 -0.24 -9.83 8.67
C GLU A 212 -0.46 -9.57 7.16
N GLN A 213 -1.62 -9.01 6.77
CA GLN A 213 -1.92 -8.62 5.39
C GLN A 213 -1.51 -7.18 5.09
N ARG A 214 -1.15 -6.39 6.11
CA ARG A 214 -0.74 -4.98 5.95
C ARG A 214 0.53 -4.88 5.14
N LYS A 215 0.72 -3.75 4.46
CA LYS A 215 1.82 -3.54 3.50
C LYS A 215 2.72 -2.40 3.94
N THR A 216 4.00 -2.68 3.98
CA THR A 216 5.00 -1.61 3.93
C THR A 216 5.01 -1.03 2.51
N VAL A 217 5.06 0.28 2.38
CA VAL A 217 5.07 0.97 1.09
C VAL A 217 6.27 1.92 1.00
N VAL A 218 6.98 1.86 -0.12
CA VAL A 218 7.98 2.85 -0.50
C VAL A 218 7.35 3.69 -1.60
N LEU A 219 6.84 4.87 -1.23
CA LEU A 219 6.26 5.80 -2.19
C LEU A 219 7.34 6.68 -2.80
N MET A 220 7.18 6.97 -4.10
CA MET A 220 8.12 7.79 -4.86
C MET A 220 7.65 9.24 -4.95
N LYS A 221 8.58 10.18 -5.05
CA LYS A 221 8.35 11.56 -5.50
C LYS A 221 9.11 11.82 -6.79
N GLN A 222 8.61 12.74 -7.61
CA GLN A 222 9.33 13.17 -8.80
C GLN A 222 10.30 14.30 -8.50
N VAL A 223 11.51 14.18 -9.01
CA VAL A 223 12.52 15.22 -8.99
C VAL A 223 12.96 15.50 -10.43
N GLN A 224 13.05 16.77 -10.80
CA GLN A 224 13.55 17.19 -12.09
C GLN A 224 15.08 17.36 -12.03
N TRP A 225 15.80 16.68 -12.94
CA TRP A 225 17.23 16.87 -13.15
C TRP A 225 17.49 17.10 -14.64
N GLY A 226 17.88 18.30 -15.02
CA GLY A 226 18.04 18.64 -16.42
C GLY A 226 16.78 18.33 -17.24
N ALA A 227 16.91 17.49 -18.26
CA ALA A 227 15.79 17.00 -19.07
C ALA A 227 15.11 15.76 -18.49
N ALA A 228 15.70 15.11 -17.48
CA ALA A 228 15.20 13.88 -16.88
C ALA A 228 14.23 14.15 -15.73
N LYS A 229 13.20 13.29 -15.62
CA LYS A 229 12.34 13.17 -14.44
C LYS A 229 12.71 11.89 -13.71
N LEU A 230 13.16 12.04 -12.47
CA LEU A 230 13.56 10.94 -11.62
C LEU A 230 12.44 10.62 -10.62
N ALA A 231 12.15 9.35 -10.44
CA ALA A 231 11.32 8.89 -9.34
C ALA A 231 12.27 8.43 -8.23
N ILE A 232 12.22 9.08 -7.08
CA ILE A 232 13.02 8.74 -5.90
C ILE A 232 12.10 8.51 -4.71
N PRO A 233 12.50 7.75 -3.67
CA PRO A 233 11.69 7.58 -2.47
C PRO A 233 11.30 8.92 -1.85
N GLN A 234 10.07 9.03 -1.34
CA GLN A 234 9.60 10.22 -0.63
C GLN A 234 10.42 10.50 0.64
N SER A 235 10.92 9.45 1.29
CA SER A 235 11.83 9.49 2.44
C SER A 235 13.17 10.17 2.15
N ALA A 236 13.60 10.18 0.88
CA ALA A 236 14.81 10.88 0.48
C ALA A 236 14.69 12.39 0.72
N GLY A 237 15.72 12.99 1.25
CA GLY A 237 15.79 14.43 1.55
C GLY A 237 15.53 15.34 0.34
N ALA A 238 15.75 16.63 0.51
CA ALA A 238 15.58 17.61 -0.57
C ALA A 238 16.61 17.47 -1.70
N GLY A 239 17.71 16.79 -1.43
CA GLY A 239 18.87 16.74 -2.31
C GLY A 239 19.71 18.01 -2.23
N VAL A 240 20.99 17.87 -2.50
CA VAL A 240 21.98 18.95 -2.48
C VAL A 240 22.63 19.03 -3.86
N THR A 241 22.86 20.24 -4.34
CA THR A 241 23.64 20.46 -5.58
C THR A 241 24.91 21.20 -5.23
N GLU A 242 26.04 20.52 -5.36
CA GLU A 242 27.36 21.11 -5.15
C GLU A 242 28.27 20.80 -6.33
N ASN A 243 29.03 21.79 -6.79
CA ASN A 243 29.97 21.65 -7.90
C ASN A 243 29.37 21.01 -9.17
N GLY A 244 28.08 21.25 -9.45
CA GLY A 244 27.39 20.68 -10.60
C GLY A 244 26.94 19.22 -10.43
N MET A 245 27.12 18.65 -9.24
CA MET A 245 26.65 17.32 -8.88
C MET A 245 25.46 17.43 -7.92
N TYR A 246 24.37 16.78 -8.27
CA TYR A 246 23.18 16.63 -7.40
C TYR A 246 23.27 15.30 -6.69
N THR A 247 23.08 15.34 -5.37
CA THR A 247 23.03 14.16 -4.52
C THR A 247 21.77 14.17 -3.67
N VAL A 248 21.15 13.03 -3.53
CA VAL A 248 20.05 12.80 -2.58
C VAL A 248 20.10 11.38 -2.08
N THR A 249 19.91 11.19 -0.79
CA THR A 249 19.94 9.88 -0.12
C THR A 249 18.67 9.67 0.70
N SER A 250 18.30 8.41 0.85
CA SER A 250 17.31 7.93 1.80
C SER A 250 17.97 6.90 2.69
N GLU A 251 18.22 7.24 3.95
CA GLU A 251 18.72 6.27 4.94
C GLU A 251 17.65 5.21 5.24
N GLN A 252 16.37 5.62 5.26
CA GLN A 252 15.24 4.72 5.53
C GLN A 252 15.13 3.61 4.47
N ASP A 253 15.35 3.94 3.19
CA ASP A 253 15.20 3.01 2.07
C ASP A 253 16.56 2.53 1.55
N ALA A 254 17.65 2.82 2.27
CA ALA A 254 19.03 2.44 1.95
C ALA A 254 19.39 2.68 0.47
N CYS A 255 19.01 3.84 -0.07
CA CYS A 255 19.24 4.18 -1.47
C CYS A 255 19.67 5.63 -1.66
N GLY A 256 20.26 5.93 -2.81
CA GLY A 256 20.68 7.26 -3.18
C GLY A 256 20.65 7.52 -4.68
N VAL A 257 20.70 8.79 -5.03
CA VAL A 257 20.85 9.25 -6.40
C VAL A 257 22.00 10.24 -6.47
N ILE A 258 22.89 10.02 -7.42
CA ILE A 258 23.94 10.97 -7.80
C ILE A 258 23.68 11.33 -9.27
N ALA A 259 23.57 12.62 -9.57
CA ALA A 259 23.41 13.07 -10.95
C ALA A 259 24.39 14.20 -11.24
N THR A 260 25.04 14.13 -12.38
CA THR A 260 26.00 15.14 -12.84
C THR A 260 25.80 15.46 -14.34
N SER A 261 26.20 16.65 -14.74
CA SER A 261 26.09 17.13 -16.11
C SER A 261 27.38 17.82 -16.52
N VAL A 262 27.94 17.38 -17.63
CA VAL A 262 29.11 18.03 -18.26
C VAL A 262 28.70 18.71 -19.55
N THR A 263 28.99 19.99 -19.65
CA THR A 263 28.70 20.77 -20.83
C THR A 263 29.98 20.96 -21.67
N ASP A 264 29.95 20.49 -22.92
CA ASP A 264 31.06 20.67 -23.86
C ASP A 264 30.49 20.83 -25.27
N SER A 265 31.05 21.79 -26.03
CA SER A 265 30.69 22.01 -27.43
C SER A 265 30.95 20.79 -28.32
N ALA A 266 31.89 19.92 -27.94
CA ALA A 266 32.20 18.67 -28.63
C ALA A 266 31.02 17.66 -28.58
N TYR A 267 30.08 17.78 -27.63
CA TYR A 267 28.93 16.92 -27.58
C TYR A 267 27.80 17.29 -28.54
N LYS A 268 27.87 18.49 -29.16
CA LYS A 268 26.81 18.99 -30.04
C LYS A 268 26.59 18.06 -31.24
N GLY A 269 25.38 17.54 -31.38
CA GLY A 269 25.01 16.63 -32.46
C GLY A 269 25.50 15.19 -32.28
N LEU A 270 26.14 14.86 -31.16
CA LEU A 270 26.53 13.50 -30.84
C LEU A 270 25.43 12.75 -30.09
N SER A 271 25.48 11.45 -30.24
CA SER A 271 24.74 10.51 -29.38
C SER A 271 25.74 9.67 -28.60
N VAL A 272 25.47 9.43 -27.30
CA VAL A 272 26.33 8.60 -26.50
C VAL A 272 26.47 7.16 -27.06
N THR A 273 25.54 6.71 -27.88
CA THR A 273 25.53 5.39 -28.51
C THR A 273 26.50 5.22 -29.68
N VAL A 274 27.29 6.26 -30.05
CA VAL A 274 28.44 6.12 -30.97
C VAL A 274 29.56 5.30 -30.32
N LEU A 275 29.63 5.28 -28.97
CA LEU A 275 30.58 4.46 -28.25
C LEU A 275 30.16 2.98 -28.30
N THR A 276 31.11 2.09 -28.10
CA THR A 276 30.81 0.66 -27.83
C THR A 276 30.48 0.46 -26.34
N GLU A 277 29.85 -0.63 -26.01
CA GLU A 277 29.55 -1.00 -24.61
C GLU A 277 30.82 -1.08 -23.76
N GLN A 278 31.92 -1.63 -24.32
CA GLN A 278 33.20 -1.72 -23.66
C GLN A 278 33.81 -0.34 -23.41
N GLN A 279 33.73 0.58 -24.39
CA GLN A 279 34.22 1.94 -24.21
C GLN A 279 33.41 2.67 -23.10
N MET A 280 32.09 2.49 -23.04
CA MET A 280 31.26 3.07 -22.00
C MET A 280 31.63 2.49 -20.61
N ASN A 281 31.80 1.17 -20.50
CA ASN A 281 32.26 0.55 -19.25
C ASN A 281 33.58 1.15 -18.78
N ASN A 282 34.57 1.30 -19.68
CA ASN A 282 35.88 1.84 -19.34
C ASN A 282 35.79 3.31 -18.88
N ILE A 283 35.01 4.13 -19.59
CA ILE A 283 34.78 5.56 -19.25
C ILE A 283 34.18 5.66 -17.83
N LEU A 284 33.12 4.92 -17.57
CA LEU A 284 32.44 4.98 -16.26
C LEU A 284 33.34 4.44 -15.14
N THR A 285 34.02 3.32 -15.37
CA THR A 285 34.97 2.77 -14.37
C THR A 285 36.08 3.77 -14.06
N GLN A 286 36.63 4.44 -15.08
CA GLN A 286 37.66 5.45 -14.88
C GLN A 286 37.12 6.70 -14.16
N ALA A 287 35.93 7.16 -14.54
CA ALA A 287 35.30 8.33 -13.92
C ALA A 287 35.05 8.10 -12.42
N PHE A 288 34.47 6.97 -12.04
CA PHE A 288 34.21 6.66 -10.63
C PHE A 288 35.50 6.37 -9.84
N ASN A 289 36.48 5.70 -10.43
CA ASN A 289 37.76 5.42 -9.77
C ASN A 289 38.67 6.65 -9.58
N SER A 290 38.35 7.79 -10.22
CA SER A 290 39.03 9.08 -10.02
C SER A 290 38.42 9.91 -8.88
N THR A 291 37.35 9.43 -8.26
CA THR A 291 36.70 9.99 -7.08
C THR A 291 36.88 9.01 -5.89
N ASP A 292 36.29 9.30 -4.74
CA ASP A 292 36.34 8.42 -3.54
C ASP A 292 35.49 7.14 -3.72
N GLY A 293 35.11 6.79 -4.95
CA GLY A 293 34.32 5.61 -5.29
C GLY A 293 35.08 4.63 -6.18
N LYS A 294 34.67 3.36 -6.18
CA LYS A 294 35.19 2.31 -7.07
C LYS A 294 34.01 1.59 -7.75
N LEU A 295 33.90 1.75 -9.06
CA LEU A 295 32.93 1.00 -9.88
C LEU A 295 33.54 -0.33 -10.32
N SER A 296 32.89 -1.43 -10.00
CA SER A 296 33.25 -2.78 -10.39
C SER A 296 32.10 -3.53 -11.04
N ASN A 297 32.41 -4.58 -11.80
CA ASN A 297 31.45 -5.41 -12.51
C ASN A 297 30.53 -4.62 -13.47
N ALA A 298 31.02 -3.50 -14.02
CA ALA A 298 30.24 -2.63 -14.90
C ALA A 298 29.84 -3.34 -16.19
N LYS A 299 28.56 -3.33 -16.50
CA LYS A 299 27.98 -3.88 -17.73
C LYS A 299 27.01 -2.87 -18.34
N SER A 300 27.42 -2.27 -19.45
CA SER A 300 26.62 -1.28 -20.20
C SER A 300 25.82 -1.93 -21.32
N THR A 301 24.60 -1.43 -21.52
CA THR A 301 23.70 -1.80 -22.62
C THR A 301 23.08 -0.55 -23.23
N LYS A 302 22.92 -0.53 -24.56
CA LYS A 302 22.26 0.56 -25.27
C LYS A 302 20.75 0.49 -25.01
N VAL A 303 20.17 1.63 -24.62
CA VAL A 303 18.73 1.78 -24.36
C VAL A 303 18.18 3.04 -24.99
N SER A 304 16.87 3.20 -24.97
CA SER A 304 16.20 4.41 -25.47
C SER A 304 15.06 4.81 -24.54
N PHE A 305 14.97 6.10 -24.26
CA PHE A 305 13.86 6.71 -23.52
C PHE A 305 13.17 7.71 -24.48
N GLY A 306 12.10 7.27 -25.14
CA GLY A 306 11.52 8.03 -26.26
C GLY A 306 12.54 8.26 -27.37
N SER A 307 12.83 9.51 -27.70
CA SER A 307 13.83 9.90 -28.70
C SER A 307 15.27 9.93 -28.16
N VAL A 308 15.46 9.89 -26.85
CA VAL A 308 16.80 9.97 -26.25
C VAL A 308 17.47 8.60 -26.27
N LYS A 309 18.67 8.53 -26.87
CA LYS A 309 19.52 7.35 -26.83
C LYS A 309 20.44 7.44 -25.63
N ALA A 310 20.60 6.35 -24.90
CA ALA A 310 21.35 6.30 -23.67
C ALA A 310 22.11 4.97 -23.51
N TYR A 311 23.04 4.95 -22.57
CA TYR A 311 23.54 3.73 -21.97
C TYR A 311 22.88 3.51 -20.61
N ARG A 312 22.50 2.27 -20.34
CA ARG A 312 22.15 1.73 -19.02
C ARG A 312 23.30 0.84 -18.58
N THR A 313 23.97 1.21 -17.50
CA THR A 313 25.07 0.44 -16.91
C THR A 313 24.65 -0.05 -15.53
N VAL A 314 24.84 -1.35 -15.29
CA VAL A 314 24.72 -1.93 -13.96
C VAL A 314 26.10 -2.27 -13.43
N GLY A 315 26.29 -2.21 -12.11
CA GLY A 315 27.58 -2.52 -11.49
C GLY A 315 27.47 -2.46 -9.97
N ILE A 316 28.62 -2.56 -9.30
CA ILE A 316 28.74 -2.37 -7.86
C ILE A 316 29.58 -1.12 -7.65
N LEU A 317 29.04 -0.14 -6.94
CA LEU A 317 29.77 1.03 -6.51
C LEU A 317 30.17 0.87 -5.04
N THR A 318 31.47 0.95 -4.76
CA THR A 318 32.02 0.97 -3.41
C THR A 318 32.46 2.38 -3.07
N THR A 319 32.02 2.90 -1.93
CA THR A 319 32.41 4.20 -1.36
C THR A 319 32.90 3.99 0.07
N ASP A 320 33.35 5.03 0.74
CA ASP A 320 33.70 4.98 2.17
C ASP A 320 32.52 4.59 3.07
N GLU A 321 31.28 4.81 2.60
CA GLU A 321 30.05 4.45 3.32
C GLU A 321 29.63 2.99 3.12
N GLY A 322 30.26 2.27 2.17
CA GLY A 322 29.97 0.87 1.87
C GLY A 322 29.89 0.56 0.38
N ALA A 323 29.49 -0.67 0.08
CA ALA A 323 29.27 -1.14 -1.28
C ALA A 323 27.77 -1.32 -1.54
N GLY A 324 27.34 -1.01 -2.76
CA GLY A 324 25.95 -1.18 -3.18
C GLY A 324 25.81 -1.41 -4.68
N ASP A 325 24.69 -2.04 -5.06
CA ASP A 325 24.31 -2.15 -6.46
C ASP A 325 24.05 -0.76 -7.03
N CYS A 326 24.55 -0.51 -8.24
CA CYS A 326 24.30 0.76 -8.94
C CYS A 326 23.70 0.54 -10.32
N LEU A 327 22.86 1.51 -10.71
CA LEU A 327 22.27 1.62 -12.03
C LEU A 327 22.54 3.02 -12.58
N ILE A 328 23.37 3.09 -13.62
CA ILE A 328 23.82 4.36 -14.19
C ILE A 328 23.20 4.55 -15.57
N PHE A 329 22.58 5.71 -15.78
CA PHE A 329 22.11 6.16 -17.09
C PHE A 329 23.02 7.29 -17.59
N THR A 330 23.56 7.12 -18.80
CA THR A 330 24.39 8.13 -19.46
C THR A 330 23.79 8.48 -20.82
N TYR A 331 23.54 9.77 -21.08
CA TYR A 331 22.96 10.25 -22.31
C TYR A 331 23.48 11.65 -22.67
N ILE A 332 23.29 12.05 -23.93
CA ILE A 332 23.67 13.37 -24.42
C ILE A 332 22.41 14.07 -24.91
N THR A 333 22.20 15.31 -24.47
CA THR A 333 21.16 16.23 -24.98
C THR A 333 21.76 17.56 -25.31
N GLY A 334 21.66 17.97 -26.60
CA GLY A 334 22.28 19.21 -27.08
C GLY A 334 23.82 19.15 -26.99
N ASN A 335 24.41 19.95 -26.12
CA ASN A 335 25.84 19.97 -25.81
C ASN A 335 26.16 19.52 -24.38
N LYS A 336 25.24 18.77 -23.75
CA LYS A 336 25.38 18.26 -22.40
C LYS A 336 25.41 16.74 -22.39
N MET A 337 26.36 16.18 -21.67
CA MET A 337 26.34 14.76 -21.27
C MET A 337 25.86 14.67 -19.83
N ASP A 338 24.75 14.02 -19.64
CA ASP A 338 24.15 13.78 -18.33
C ASP A 338 24.45 12.36 -17.88
N MET A 339 24.77 12.20 -16.61
CA MET A 339 24.94 10.92 -15.94
C MET A 339 24.09 10.91 -14.67
N ILE A 340 23.29 9.87 -14.50
CA ILE A 340 22.43 9.64 -13.34
C ILE A 340 22.76 8.27 -12.80
N CYS A 341 23.24 8.20 -11.57
CA CYS A 341 23.54 6.98 -10.85
C CYS A 341 22.53 6.79 -9.73
N LEU A 342 21.82 5.67 -9.77
CA LEU A 342 20.93 5.20 -8.71
C LEU A 342 21.73 4.16 -7.92
N LEU A 343 21.72 4.28 -6.60
CA LEU A 343 22.43 3.40 -5.67
C LEU A 343 21.44 2.69 -4.76
N ALA A 344 21.67 1.38 -4.51
CA ALA A 344 21.05 0.66 -3.42
C ALA A 344 22.15 0.01 -2.59
N TYR A 345 22.17 0.30 -1.30
CA TYR A 345 23.13 -0.28 -0.37
C TYR A 345 22.74 -1.73 -0.05
N GLU A 346 23.75 -2.57 0.30
CA GLU A 346 23.52 -3.98 0.62
C GLU A 346 22.49 -4.09 1.76
N ASN A 347 21.43 -4.83 1.50
CA ASN A 347 20.27 -5.24 2.30
C ASN A 347 18.92 -4.70 1.83
N ASP A 348 18.82 -4.00 0.70
CA ASP A 348 17.54 -3.54 0.23
C ASP A 348 17.18 -4.08 -1.16
N THR A 349 15.90 -4.51 -1.29
CA THR A 349 15.29 -5.00 -2.54
C THR A 349 14.76 -3.87 -3.43
N ALA A 350 15.06 -2.61 -3.09
CA ALA A 350 14.46 -1.41 -3.71
C ALA A 350 14.86 -1.17 -5.19
N LEU A 351 15.90 -1.85 -5.70
CA LEU A 351 16.32 -1.74 -7.11
C LEU A 351 15.94 -2.96 -7.98
N LYS A 352 15.18 -3.92 -7.45
CA LYS A 352 14.75 -5.10 -8.22
C LYS A 352 13.38 -4.94 -8.86
#